data_17deb2d7adaac1c637447ae366d0b322
#
_entry.id   17deb2d7adaac1c637447ae366d0b322
#
_cell.length_a   1.000
_cell.length_b   1.000
_cell.length_c   1.000
_cell.angle_alpha   90.00
_cell.angle_beta   90.00
_cell.angle_gamma   90.00
#
_symmetry.space_group_name_H-M   'P 1'
#
loop_
_entity.id
_entity.type
_entity.pdbx_description
1 polymer ?
#
loop_
_entity_poly.entity_id
_entity_poly.type
_entity_poly.pdbx_seq_one_letter_code
_entity_poly.pdbx_strand_id
1 'polypeptide(L)'
;MKKTDDALKEAFAGESQANRKYTAFAAQADKEGFSQAARLFRAAAEAEAIHAANHLKALKAIRDTKENLREAIAGETHEFKEMYPEMIRTANAEGVKDAERTLSYANSVEEYHAKLYHDMLEGLDKSKAESFPYYVCPVCGMTVEMEPPEKCPVCGVKGSMFRRIE
;
A
#
# COMPACT_ATOMS: atom_id res chain seq x y z
N MET A 1 -1.82 2.45 -27.38
CA MET A 1 -0.77 2.80 -26.40
C MET A 1 0.58 2.71 -27.08
N LYS A 2 1.56 3.52 -26.67
CA LYS A 2 2.92 3.41 -27.23
C LYS A 2 3.61 2.23 -26.55
N LYS A 3 4.40 1.43 -27.30
CA LYS A 3 5.20 0.32 -26.73
C LYS A 3 6.11 0.77 -25.57
N THR A 4 6.58 2.01 -25.60
CA THR A 4 7.39 2.62 -24.55
C THR A 4 6.59 2.80 -23.24
N ASP A 5 5.31 3.19 -23.33
CA ASP A 5 4.46 3.35 -22.13
C ASP A 5 4.20 2.00 -21.46
N ASP A 6 4.01 0.93 -22.24
CA ASP A 6 3.85 -0.42 -21.70
C ASP A 6 5.15 -0.92 -21.04
N ALA A 7 6.31 -0.67 -21.66
CA ALA A 7 7.61 -0.99 -21.07
C ALA A 7 7.87 -0.24 -19.76
N LEU A 8 7.50 1.05 -19.68
CA LEU A 8 7.63 1.84 -18.43
C LEU A 8 6.70 1.34 -17.33
N LYS A 9 5.48 0.88 -17.65
CA LYS A 9 4.57 0.27 -16.68
C LYS A 9 5.11 -1.05 -16.15
N GLU A 10 5.64 -1.88 -17.03
CA GLU A 10 6.28 -3.15 -16.64
C GLU A 10 7.49 -2.91 -15.74
N ALA A 11 8.37 -1.97 -16.11
CA ALA A 11 9.50 -1.57 -15.29
C ALA A 11 9.05 -1.04 -13.93
N PHE A 12 8.08 -0.11 -13.88
CA PHE A 12 7.51 0.39 -12.62
C PHE A 12 7.00 -0.74 -11.71
N ALA A 13 6.28 -1.70 -12.28
CA ALA A 13 5.77 -2.85 -11.52
C ALA A 13 6.93 -3.72 -10.98
N GLY A 14 7.96 -3.98 -11.79
CA GLY A 14 9.14 -4.75 -11.39
C GLY A 14 9.89 -4.10 -10.23
N GLU A 15 10.21 -2.80 -10.35
CA GLU A 15 10.97 -2.06 -9.33
C GLU A 15 10.17 -1.88 -8.04
N SER A 16 8.85 -1.66 -8.14
CA SER A 16 7.97 -1.59 -6.95
C SER A 16 7.96 -2.90 -6.17
N GLN A 17 7.91 -4.05 -6.87
CA GLN A 17 7.99 -5.36 -6.24
C GLN A 17 9.39 -5.62 -5.64
N ALA A 18 10.46 -5.27 -6.36
CA ALA A 18 11.84 -5.41 -5.88
C ALA A 18 12.05 -4.61 -4.59
N ASN A 19 11.59 -3.34 -4.54
CA ASN A 19 11.64 -2.52 -3.34
C ASN A 19 11.00 -3.23 -2.12
N ARG A 20 9.79 -3.77 -2.27
CA ARG A 20 9.10 -4.46 -1.16
C ARG A 20 9.79 -5.75 -0.75
N LYS A 21 10.27 -6.55 -1.72
CA LYS A 21 11.02 -7.78 -1.45
C LYS A 21 12.33 -7.50 -0.72
N TYR A 22 13.12 -6.53 -1.18
CA TYR A 22 14.42 -6.20 -0.58
C TYR A 22 14.26 -5.61 0.82
N THR A 23 13.21 -4.81 1.06
CA THR A 23 12.85 -4.36 2.42
C THR A 23 12.58 -5.55 3.36
N ALA A 24 11.85 -6.55 2.91
CA ALA A 24 11.58 -7.76 3.69
C ALA A 24 12.85 -8.63 3.88
N PHE A 25 13.68 -8.76 2.85
CA PHE A 25 14.94 -9.50 2.92
C PHE A 25 15.93 -8.84 3.88
N ALA A 26 15.98 -7.50 3.92
CA ALA A 26 16.79 -6.78 4.90
C ALA A 26 16.37 -7.12 6.34
N ALA A 27 15.08 -7.12 6.62
CA ALA A 27 14.56 -7.46 7.94
C ALA A 27 14.87 -8.92 8.34
N GLN A 28 14.86 -9.84 7.38
CA GLN A 28 15.24 -11.23 7.62
C GLN A 28 16.74 -11.37 7.86
N ALA A 29 17.56 -10.69 7.07
CA ALA A 29 19.02 -10.71 7.24
C ALA A 29 19.45 -10.13 8.61
N ASP A 30 18.76 -9.09 9.11
CA ASP A 30 18.97 -8.57 10.46
C ASP A 30 18.67 -9.63 11.54
N LYS A 31 17.56 -10.35 11.40
CA LYS A 31 17.20 -11.44 12.35
C LYS A 31 18.20 -12.56 12.37
N GLU A 32 18.81 -12.85 11.23
CA GLU A 32 19.86 -13.89 11.08
C GLU A 32 21.26 -13.40 11.46
N GLY A 33 21.44 -12.10 11.74
CA GLY A 33 22.73 -11.51 12.13
C GLY A 33 23.62 -11.11 10.95
N PHE A 34 23.14 -11.16 9.71
CA PHE A 34 23.87 -10.77 8.50
C PHE A 34 23.77 -9.26 8.24
N SER A 35 24.31 -8.45 9.14
CA SER A 35 24.16 -6.98 9.13
C SER A 35 24.61 -6.34 7.81
N GLN A 36 25.67 -6.84 7.17
CA GLN A 36 26.14 -6.27 5.90
C GLN A 36 25.22 -6.61 4.73
N ALA A 37 24.65 -7.81 4.69
CA ALA A 37 23.62 -8.18 3.72
C ALA A 37 22.34 -7.33 3.92
N ALA A 38 21.92 -7.13 5.16
CA ALA A 38 20.79 -6.27 5.48
C ALA A 38 21.00 -4.83 4.99
N ARG A 39 22.21 -4.27 5.15
CA ARG A 39 22.55 -2.93 4.61
C ARG A 39 22.47 -2.89 3.10
N LEU A 40 23.00 -3.92 2.42
CA LEU A 40 22.95 -4.02 0.95
C LEU A 40 21.50 -4.08 0.46
N PHE A 41 20.64 -4.91 1.08
CA PHE A 41 19.22 -4.98 0.73
C PHE A 41 18.50 -3.66 0.93
N ARG A 42 18.77 -2.93 2.02
CA ARG A 42 18.18 -1.60 2.24
C ARG A 42 18.63 -0.59 1.17
N ALA A 43 19.92 -0.58 0.82
CA ALA A 43 20.44 0.31 -0.22
C ALA A 43 19.84 -0.01 -1.59
N ALA A 44 19.72 -1.30 -1.94
CA ALA A 44 19.06 -1.71 -3.16
C ALA A 44 17.56 -1.33 -3.14
N ALA A 45 16.85 -1.57 -2.04
CA ALA A 45 15.45 -1.17 -1.91
C ALA A 45 15.25 0.34 -2.15
N GLU A 46 16.14 1.19 -1.64
CA GLU A 46 16.10 2.64 -1.88
C GLU A 46 16.33 2.98 -3.35
N ALA A 47 17.28 2.31 -4.00
CA ALA A 47 17.54 2.48 -5.44
C ALA A 47 16.29 2.13 -6.27
N GLU A 48 15.63 1.01 -5.97
CA GLU A 48 14.43 0.58 -6.71
C GLU A 48 13.23 1.53 -6.47
N ALA A 49 13.13 2.15 -5.30
CA ALA A 49 12.14 3.20 -5.07
C ALA A 49 12.38 4.42 -5.98
N ILE A 50 13.66 4.81 -6.17
CA ILE A 50 14.05 5.90 -7.08
C ILE A 50 13.72 5.55 -8.54
N HIS A 51 14.04 4.31 -8.97
CA HIS A 51 13.73 3.83 -10.32
C HIS A 51 12.22 3.86 -10.57
N ALA A 52 11.42 3.28 -9.69
CA ALA A 52 9.96 3.28 -9.77
C ALA A 52 9.39 4.71 -9.88
N ALA A 53 9.85 5.63 -9.04
CA ALA A 53 9.43 7.04 -9.09
C ALA A 53 9.80 7.72 -10.42
N ASN A 54 10.96 7.41 -10.99
CA ASN A 54 11.38 7.95 -12.27
C ASN A 54 10.52 7.40 -13.43
N HIS A 55 10.14 6.14 -13.39
CA HIS A 55 9.23 5.56 -14.38
C HIS A 55 7.84 6.19 -14.32
N LEU A 56 7.28 6.44 -13.13
CA LEU A 56 6.02 7.18 -12.96
C LEU A 56 6.10 8.61 -13.52
N LYS A 57 7.22 9.31 -13.30
CA LYS A 57 7.44 10.65 -13.87
C LYS A 57 7.49 10.62 -15.40
N ALA A 58 8.21 9.63 -15.97
CA ALA A 58 8.32 9.46 -17.43
C ALA A 58 6.96 9.12 -18.06
N LEU A 59 6.11 8.35 -17.38
CA LEU A 59 4.73 8.06 -17.77
C LEU A 59 3.79 9.27 -17.63
N LYS A 60 4.23 10.36 -16.96
CA LYS A 60 3.37 11.48 -16.55
C LYS A 60 2.16 11.01 -15.73
N ALA A 61 2.34 9.97 -14.95
CA ALA A 61 1.31 9.38 -14.11
C ALA A 61 1.05 10.20 -12.83
N ILE A 62 2.03 10.98 -12.38
CA ILE A 62 1.87 11.89 -11.24
C ILE A 62 1.26 13.19 -11.76
N ARG A 63 0.02 13.45 -11.38
CA ARG A 63 -0.75 14.63 -11.79
C ARG A 63 -0.98 15.57 -10.60
N ASP A 64 -1.95 16.45 -10.68
CA ASP A 64 -2.33 17.27 -9.52
C ASP A 64 -2.97 16.41 -8.41
N THR A 65 -3.05 16.96 -7.20
CA THR A 65 -3.57 16.23 -6.03
C THR A 65 -4.98 15.72 -6.25
N LYS A 66 -5.84 16.52 -6.90
CA LYS A 66 -7.24 16.17 -7.14
C LYS A 66 -7.37 14.98 -8.11
N GLU A 67 -6.57 14.96 -9.15
CA GLU A 67 -6.53 13.88 -10.13
C GLU A 67 -5.91 12.61 -9.53
N ASN A 68 -4.84 12.76 -8.72
CA ASN A 68 -4.23 11.63 -8.01
C ASN A 68 -5.18 11.00 -6.99
N LEU A 69 -5.98 11.80 -6.26
CA LEU A 69 -7.02 11.28 -5.37
C LEU A 69 -8.09 10.50 -6.14
N ARG A 70 -8.52 10.99 -7.30
CA ARG A 70 -9.49 10.25 -8.14
C ARG A 70 -8.92 8.92 -8.65
N GLU A 71 -7.67 8.90 -9.02
CA GLU A 71 -6.99 7.67 -9.44
C GLU A 71 -6.87 6.69 -8.29
N ALA A 72 -6.51 7.15 -7.08
CA ALA A 72 -6.48 6.32 -5.88
C ALA A 72 -7.88 5.74 -5.57
N ILE A 73 -8.94 6.55 -5.57
CA ILE A 73 -10.32 6.08 -5.36
C ILE A 73 -10.69 4.99 -6.38
N ALA A 74 -10.33 5.17 -7.65
CA ALA A 74 -10.62 4.20 -8.69
C ALA A 74 -9.84 2.89 -8.48
N GLY A 75 -8.57 2.96 -8.10
CA GLY A 75 -7.71 1.82 -7.79
C GLY A 75 -8.27 1.00 -6.63
N GLU A 76 -8.43 1.62 -5.46
CA GLU A 76 -8.96 0.95 -4.26
C GLU A 76 -10.35 0.36 -4.49
N THR A 77 -11.20 1.09 -5.25
CA THR A 77 -12.55 0.61 -5.60
C THR A 77 -12.51 -0.65 -6.46
N HIS A 78 -11.63 -0.72 -7.46
CA HIS A 78 -11.42 -1.91 -8.26
C HIS A 78 -10.89 -3.06 -7.40
N GLU A 79 -9.95 -2.78 -6.51
CA GLU A 79 -9.35 -3.79 -5.63
C GLU A 79 -10.39 -4.46 -4.74
N PHE A 80 -11.19 -3.69 -3.98
CA PHE A 80 -12.15 -4.29 -3.06
C PHE A 80 -13.42 -4.84 -3.72
N LYS A 81 -13.82 -4.34 -4.91
CA LYS A 81 -15.04 -4.81 -5.58
C LYS A 81 -14.81 -5.97 -6.53
N GLU A 82 -13.64 -6.03 -7.16
CA GLU A 82 -13.38 -6.96 -8.26
C GLU A 82 -12.17 -7.86 -7.97
N MET A 83 -11.00 -7.30 -7.76
CA MET A 83 -9.73 -8.02 -7.68
C MET A 83 -9.67 -8.97 -6.47
N TYR A 84 -9.77 -8.44 -5.26
CA TYR A 84 -9.67 -9.28 -4.04
C TYR A 84 -10.81 -10.29 -3.90
N PRO A 85 -12.08 -9.99 -4.18
CA PRO A 85 -13.14 -11.00 -4.11
C PRO A 85 -12.88 -12.22 -5.00
N GLU A 86 -12.29 -12.05 -6.17
CA GLU A 86 -11.92 -13.16 -7.04
C GLU A 86 -10.75 -13.97 -6.47
N MET A 87 -9.71 -13.27 -5.99
CA MET A 87 -8.55 -13.91 -5.36
C MET A 87 -8.93 -14.70 -4.11
N ILE A 88 -9.84 -14.16 -3.27
CA ILE A 88 -10.34 -14.83 -2.08
C ILE A 88 -11.12 -16.10 -2.45
N ARG A 89 -11.96 -16.07 -3.49
CA ARG A 89 -12.65 -17.27 -3.99
C ARG A 89 -11.67 -18.34 -4.41
N THR A 90 -10.60 -17.97 -5.11
CA THR A 90 -9.54 -18.90 -5.52
C THR A 90 -8.82 -19.51 -4.33
N ALA A 91 -8.38 -18.68 -3.36
CA ALA A 91 -7.69 -19.14 -2.16
C ALA A 91 -8.57 -20.11 -1.34
N ASN A 92 -9.89 -19.83 -1.26
CA ASN A 92 -10.85 -20.70 -0.60
C ASN A 92 -11.02 -22.03 -1.33
N ALA A 93 -11.14 -22.01 -2.65
CA ALA A 93 -11.27 -23.23 -3.47
C ALA A 93 -10.03 -24.13 -3.36
N GLU A 94 -8.85 -23.54 -3.25
CA GLU A 94 -7.58 -24.26 -3.09
C GLU A 94 -7.28 -24.62 -1.62
N GLY A 95 -8.04 -24.11 -0.64
CA GLY A 95 -7.86 -24.40 0.78
C GLY A 95 -6.63 -23.72 1.40
N VAL A 96 -6.08 -22.67 0.78
CA VAL A 96 -4.86 -21.97 1.24
C VAL A 96 -5.25 -20.87 2.26
N LYS A 97 -5.40 -21.27 3.52
CA LYS A 97 -5.91 -20.41 4.61
C LYS A 97 -5.10 -19.14 4.88
N ASP A 98 -3.78 -19.19 4.74
CA ASP A 98 -2.93 -18.01 4.94
C ASP A 98 -3.13 -16.98 3.81
N ALA A 99 -3.30 -17.44 2.58
CA ALA A 99 -3.64 -16.56 1.46
C ALA A 99 -5.05 -15.97 1.63
N GLU A 100 -6.05 -16.79 1.94
CA GLU A 100 -7.40 -16.33 2.23
C GLU A 100 -7.42 -15.20 3.29
N ARG A 101 -6.70 -15.41 4.41
CA ARG A 101 -6.63 -14.43 5.50
C ARG A 101 -6.02 -13.11 5.05
N THR A 102 -4.85 -13.13 4.41
CA THR A 102 -4.16 -11.90 3.98
C THR A 102 -4.95 -11.15 2.91
N LEU A 103 -5.55 -11.86 1.95
CA LEU A 103 -6.40 -11.27 0.91
C LEU A 103 -7.68 -10.68 1.50
N SER A 104 -8.31 -11.35 2.47
CA SER A 104 -9.51 -10.85 3.15
C SER A 104 -9.23 -9.59 3.98
N TYR A 105 -8.07 -9.52 4.64
CA TYR A 105 -7.65 -8.33 5.36
C TYR A 105 -7.45 -7.15 4.40
N ALA A 106 -6.73 -7.35 3.31
CA ALA A 106 -6.53 -6.33 2.30
C ALA A 106 -7.87 -5.87 1.73
N ASN A 107 -8.71 -6.80 1.27
CA ASN A 107 -10.04 -6.46 0.73
C ASN A 107 -10.86 -5.54 1.66
N SER A 108 -10.86 -5.84 2.96
CA SER A 108 -11.57 -5.02 3.93
C SER A 108 -10.91 -3.64 4.11
N VAL A 109 -9.61 -3.54 4.01
CA VAL A 109 -8.86 -2.29 4.19
C VAL A 109 -9.01 -1.38 2.98
N GLU A 110 -9.01 -1.91 1.76
CA GLU A 110 -9.15 -1.09 0.54
C GLU A 110 -10.51 -0.40 0.44
N GLU A 111 -11.57 -0.98 1.03
CA GLU A 111 -12.85 -0.28 1.17
C GLU A 111 -12.73 0.97 2.09
N TYR A 112 -11.97 0.87 3.19
CA TYR A 112 -11.68 2.03 4.05
C TYR A 112 -10.80 3.06 3.35
N HIS A 113 -9.78 2.62 2.61
CA HIS A 113 -8.92 3.52 1.86
C HIS A 113 -9.71 4.28 0.79
N ALA A 114 -10.55 3.61 0.01
CA ALA A 114 -11.42 4.25 -0.97
C ALA A 114 -12.29 5.34 -0.33
N LYS A 115 -12.83 5.08 0.87
CA LYS A 115 -13.60 6.06 1.62
C LYS A 115 -12.75 7.24 2.07
N LEU A 116 -11.58 7.00 2.67
CA LEU A 116 -10.67 8.05 3.11
C LEU A 116 -10.25 8.97 1.97
N TYR A 117 -9.91 8.42 0.80
CA TYR A 117 -9.56 9.21 -0.39
C TYR A 117 -10.76 9.99 -0.93
N HIS A 118 -11.96 9.43 -0.87
CA HIS A 118 -13.18 10.12 -1.27
C HIS A 118 -13.48 11.31 -0.35
N ASP A 119 -13.44 11.09 0.97
CA ASP A 119 -13.68 12.13 1.97
C ASP A 119 -12.63 13.26 1.86
N MET A 120 -11.36 12.88 1.63
CA MET A 120 -10.27 13.84 1.37
C MET A 120 -10.52 14.64 0.09
N LEU A 121 -11.00 14.02 -0.98
CA LEU A 121 -11.30 14.69 -2.24
C LEU A 121 -12.44 15.71 -2.07
N GLU A 122 -13.48 15.37 -1.33
CA GLU A 122 -14.60 16.27 -1.04
C GLU A 122 -14.19 17.44 -0.13
N GLY A 123 -13.30 17.16 0.84
CA GLY A 123 -12.77 18.15 1.77
C GLY A 123 -11.51 18.89 1.29
N LEU A 124 -11.04 18.68 0.06
CA LEU A 124 -9.68 19.03 -0.38
C LEU A 124 -9.32 20.50 -0.15
N ASP A 125 -10.23 21.43 -0.41
CA ASP A 125 -9.95 22.86 -0.21
C ASP A 125 -9.84 23.25 1.28
N LYS A 126 -10.55 22.54 2.17
CA LYS A 126 -10.47 22.72 3.62
C LYS A 126 -9.22 22.07 4.20
N SER A 127 -8.76 20.95 3.64
CA SER A 127 -7.59 20.20 4.12
C SER A 127 -6.28 20.99 4.07
N LYS A 128 -6.21 22.08 3.31
CA LYS A 128 -5.04 22.98 3.30
C LYS A 128 -4.76 23.64 4.65
N ALA A 129 -5.78 23.80 5.49
CA ALA A 129 -5.68 24.42 6.81
C ALA A 129 -5.74 23.41 7.96
N GLU A 130 -6.08 22.17 7.68
CA GLU A 130 -6.20 21.10 8.68
C GLU A 130 -5.02 20.15 8.58
N SER A 131 -4.48 19.78 9.73
CA SER A 131 -3.41 18.78 9.83
C SER A 131 -3.70 17.87 11.03
N PHE A 132 -3.85 16.59 10.74
CA PHE A 132 -4.02 15.55 11.76
C PHE A 132 -3.24 14.29 11.34
N PRO A 133 -2.80 13.48 12.31
CA PRO A 133 -2.06 12.26 12.00
C PRO A 133 -2.98 11.17 11.50
N TYR A 134 -2.43 10.31 10.64
CA TYR A 134 -3.00 9.01 10.33
C TYR A 134 -2.34 7.92 11.19
N TYR A 135 -3.06 6.84 11.41
CA TYR A 135 -2.53 5.66 12.09
C TYR A 135 -2.78 4.42 11.26
N VAL A 136 -1.74 3.58 11.12
CA VAL A 136 -1.79 2.38 10.29
C VAL A 136 -1.56 1.14 11.12
N CYS A 137 -2.46 0.19 11.02
CA CYS A 137 -2.34 -1.11 11.67
C CYS A 137 -1.17 -1.92 11.06
N PRO A 138 -0.18 -2.36 11.85
CA PRO A 138 0.98 -3.08 11.31
C PRO A 138 0.68 -4.52 10.88
N VAL A 139 -0.54 -5.00 11.12
CA VAL A 139 -0.96 -6.37 10.80
C VAL A 139 -1.75 -6.44 9.49
N CYS A 140 -2.74 -5.56 9.31
CA CYS A 140 -3.63 -5.62 8.16
C CYS A 140 -3.61 -4.37 7.27
N GLY A 141 -2.92 -3.30 7.69
CA GLY A 141 -2.89 -2.04 6.93
C GLY A 141 -4.05 -1.08 7.23
N MET A 142 -5.04 -1.47 8.06
CA MET A 142 -6.15 -0.58 8.40
C MET A 142 -5.66 0.82 8.77
N THR A 143 -6.17 1.83 8.09
CA THR A 143 -5.78 3.23 8.25
C THR A 143 -6.93 4.00 8.86
N VAL A 144 -6.62 4.82 9.88
CA VAL A 144 -7.58 5.67 10.58
C VAL A 144 -7.01 7.06 10.82
N GLU A 145 -7.88 8.03 10.95
CA GLU A 145 -7.57 9.43 11.23
C GLU A 145 -7.53 9.70 12.74
N MET A 146 -6.76 10.73 13.13
CA MET A 146 -6.69 11.31 14.48
C MET A 146 -6.17 10.38 15.57
N GLU A 147 -6.87 9.28 15.86
CA GLU A 147 -6.50 8.33 16.92
C GLU A 147 -6.89 6.89 16.56
N PRO A 148 -6.10 5.90 16.99
CA PRO A 148 -6.41 4.51 16.74
C PRO A 148 -7.58 4.04 17.63
N PRO A 149 -8.43 3.11 17.15
CA PRO A 149 -9.46 2.49 17.98
C PRO A 149 -8.84 1.59 19.06
N GLU A 150 -9.61 1.22 20.08
CA GLU A 150 -9.13 0.27 21.11
C GLU A 150 -8.62 -1.04 20.50
N LYS A 151 -9.34 -1.54 19.49
CA LYS A 151 -8.99 -2.73 18.69
C LYS A 151 -9.21 -2.45 17.21
N CYS A 152 -8.32 -2.98 16.38
CA CYS A 152 -8.47 -2.91 14.93
C CYS A 152 -9.78 -3.61 14.49
N PRO A 153 -10.67 -2.94 13.75
CA PRO A 153 -11.95 -3.53 13.34
C PRO A 153 -11.78 -4.67 12.32
N VAL A 154 -10.63 -4.74 11.64
CA VAL A 154 -10.36 -5.76 10.62
C VAL A 154 -9.68 -6.99 11.21
N CYS A 155 -8.58 -6.83 11.95
CA CYS A 155 -7.78 -7.96 12.42
C CYS A 155 -7.78 -8.16 13.95
N GLY A 156 -8.44 -7.29 14.73
CA GLY A 156 -8.58 -7.39 16.17
C GLY A 156 -7.34 -7.02 17.00
N VAL A 157 -6.22 -6.62 16.39
CA VAL A 157 -5.02 -6.21 17.14
C VAL A 157 -5.31 -4.96 17.97
N LYS A 158 -4.61 -4.80 19.11
CA LYS A 158 -4.77 -3.63 19.98
C LYS A 158 -4.40 -2.33 19.25
N GLY A 159 -5.15 -1.27 19.49
CA GLY A 159 -4.90 0.07 18.90
C GLY A 159 -3.53 0.63 19.24
N SER A 160 -2.97 0.29 20.41
CA SER A 160 -1.61 0.69 20.80
C SER A 160 -0.50 0.16 19.88
N MET A 161 -0.81 -0.77 18.97
CA MET A 161 0.13 -1.28 17.96
C MET A 161 0.14 -0.44 16.67
N PHE A 162 -0.84 0.40 16.47
CA PHE A 162 -0.91 1.24 15.26
C PHE A 162 0.30 2.17 15.18
N ARG A 163 0.81 2.36 13.98
CA ARG A 163 1.93 3.27 13.71
C ARG A 163 1.37 4.62 13.29
N ARG A 164 1.82 5.67 13.96
CA ARG A 164 1.50 7.04 13.60
C ARG A 164 2.24 7.45 12.32
N ILE A 165 1.52 8.08 11.43
CA ILE A 165 2.03 8.70 10.20
C ILE A 165 1.77 10.20 10.32
N GLU A 166 2.83 10.99 10.17
CA GLU A 166 2.78 12.46 10.23
C GLU A 166 2.41 13.06 8.85
#